data_605afef8fdfde58aa0d43b7051f01e2b
#
_entry.id   605afef8fdfde58aa0d43b7051f01e2b
#
_cell.length_a   1.000
_cell.length_b   1.000
_cell.length_c   1.000
_cell.angle_alpha   90.00
_cell.angle_beta   90.00
_cell.angle_gamma   90.00
#
_symmetry.space_group_name_H-M   'P 1'
#
loop_
_entity.id
_entity.type
_entity.pdbx_description
1 polymer ?
#
loop_
_entity_poly.entity_id
_entity_poly.type
_entity_poly.pdbx_seq_one_letter_code
_entity_poly.pdbx_strand_id
1 'polypeptide(L)'
;MSRLLRTSAIVIATGSLALLGCSSSGDDNTSDTTTTAEADTTTTIDGGAEFASTLNELCATGQATTDAAGEDLQTALDELTSADASGDTAAYTAALDDAETATEDVIGAFEDFLAEVDQLDVPADAQTALDDLTASIEQRQALTEDLRDAIAADDGDAFTNAFNALQDANAELDQIADDAAAVLDAPDCASQDDGSSDTTDTTSF
;
A
#
# COMPACT_ATOMS: atom_id res chain seq x y z
N MET A 1 -21.30 -26.01 -12.52
CA MET A 1 -20.57 -25.79 -11.26
C MET A 1 -19.16 -26.29 -11.48
N SER A 2 -18.30 -25.41 -11.94
CA SER A 2 -16.90 -25.74 -12.29
C SER A 2 -16.03 -25.41 -11.08
N ARG A 3 -15.59 -26.46 -10.38
CA ARG A 3 -14.62 -26.33 -9.30
C ARG A 3 -13.24 -26.20 -9.92
N LEU A 4 -12.83 -25.00 -10.30
CA LEU A 4 -11.55 -24.76 -11.00
C LEU A 4 -10.32 -24.60 -10.08
N LEU A 5 -10.51 -24.44 -8.77
CA LEU A 5 -9.38 -24.35 -7.81
C LEU A 5 -8.77 -25.72 -7.40
N ARG A 6 -9.09 -26.81 -8.11
CA ARG A 6 -8.75 -28.17 -7.68
C ARG A 6 -7.30 -28.60 -7.88
N THR A 7 -6.40 -27.79 -8.39
CA THR A 7 -5.03 -28.29 -8.69
C THR A 7 -3.89 -27.29 -8.45
N SER A 8 -4.16 -26.08 -8.03
CA SER A 8 -3.08 -25.19 -7.60
C SER A 8 -3.03 -25.25 -6.07
N ALA A 9 -2.06 -26.00 -5.53
CA ALA A 9 -1.60 -25.72 -4.18
C ALA A 9 -1.11 -24.26 -4.25
N ILE A 10 -1.98 -23.34 -3.88
CA ILE A 10 -1.60 -21.94 -3.63
C ILE A 10 -0.69 -22.05 -2.42
N VAL A 11 0.60 -22.20 -2.69
CA VAL A 11 1.64 -21.87 -1.72
C VAL A 11 1.54 -20.34 -1.66
N ILE A 12 0.61 -19.87 -0.81
CA ILE A 12 0.69 -18.51 -0.31
C ILE A 12 1.99 -18.52 0.48
N ALA A 13 3.10 -18.25 -0.23
CA ALA A 13 4.26 -17.74 0.45
C ALA A 13 3.70 -16.55 1.23
N THR A 14 3.79 -16.62 2.55
CA THR A 14 3.49 -15.53 3.47
C THR A 14 4.47 -14.39 3.17
N GLY A 15 4.37 -13.85 1.96
CA GLY A 15 4.83 -12.54 1.61
C GLY A 15 3.75 -11.64 2.18
N SER A 16 4.07 -10.97 3.28
CA SER A 16 3.26 -9.88 3.80
C SER A 16 2.77 -9.08 2.62
N LEU A 17 1.44 -9.01 2.44
CA LEU A 17 0.83 -7.93 1.71
C LEU A 17 1.16 -6.68 2.55
N ALA A 18 2.36 -6.17 2.40
CA ALA A 18 2.73 -4.85 2.87
C ALA A 18 2.04 -3.85 1.95
N LEU A 19 0.71 -3.83 2.04
CA LEU A 19 -0.08 -2.69 1.70
C LEU A 19 0.16 -1.72 2.87
N LEU A 20 1.22 -0.89 2.75
CA LEU A 20 1.46 0.24 3.64
C LEU A 20 1.35 -0.09 5.16
N GLY A 21 2.23 -0.92 5.71
CA GLY A 21 2.19 -1.29 7.12
C GLY A 21 3.02 -0.37 8.01
N CYS A 22 2.38 0.41 8.87
CA CYS A 22 3.03 1.21 9.91
C CYS A 22 3.40 0.40 11.13
N SER A 23 4.67 0.37 11.51
CA SER A 23 5.09 0.04 12.86
C SER A 23 5.80 1.24 13.49
N SER A 24 5.10 1.96 14.36
CA SER A 24 5.69 3.05 15.14
C SER A 24 6.60 2.50 16.24
N SER A 25 7.89 2.75 16.14
CA SER A 25 8.81 2.66 17.28
C SER A 25 9.46 4.01 17.48
N GLY A 26 8.97 4.73 18.49
CA GLY A 26 9.61 5.94 18.97
C GLY A 26 10.96 5.61 19.63
N ASP A 27 11.99 6.33 19.26
CA ASP A 27 13.19 6.48 20.06
C ASP A 27 13.65 7.95 20.04
N ASP A 28 13.50 8.57 21.21
CA ASP A 28 14.10 9.84 21.58
C ASP A 28 15.64 9.75 21.46
N ASN A 29 16.24 10.52 20.57
CA ASN A 29 17.67 10.82 20.70
C ASN A 29 17.97 12.30 20.47
N THR A 30 17.99 13.03 21.56
CA THR A 30 18.48 14.39 21.66
C THR A 30 20.00 14.39 21.43
N SER A 31 20.45 14.96 20.32
CA SER A 31 21.86 15.35 20.13
C SER A 31 21.96 16.78 19.65
N ASP A 32 22.27 17.63 20.60
CA ASP A 32 22.68 19.02 20.45
C ASP A 32 23.98 19.09 19.62
N THR A 33 23.95 19.68 18.45
CA THR A 33 25.18 20.11 17.76
C THR A 33 24.95 21.47 17.12
N THR A 34 25.45 22.47 17.79
CA THR A 34 25.59 23.84 17.30
C THR A 34 26.49 23.88 16.08
N THR A 35 25.98 24.23 14.92
CA THR A 35 26.77 24.60 13.75
C THR A 35 26.23 25.89 13.13
N THR A 36 27.11 26.79 13.00
CA THR A 36 27.08 28.20 12.56
C THR A 36 26.34 28.39 11.23
N ALA A 37 25.45 29.37 11.21
CA ALA A 37 24.65 29.81 10.08
C ALA A 37 25.52 30.33 8.92
N GLU A 38 25.38 29.72 7.75
CA GLU A 38 25.46 30.42 6.47
C GLU A 38 24.02 30.66 6.01
N ALA A 39 23.72 31.94 5.78
CA ALA A 39 22.40 32.36 5.36
C ALA A 39 22.21 31.99 3.88
N ASP A 40 21.68 30.79 3.67
CA ASP A 40 21.06 30.44 2.40
C ASP A 40 19.63 31.00 2.45
N THR A 41 19.34 31.90 1.51
CA THR A 41 18.03 32.56 1.42
C THR A 41 17.04 31.54 0.84
N THR A 42 16.64 30.59 1.65
CA THR A 42 15.51 29.73 1.34
C THR A 42 14.27 30.61 1.43
N THR A 43 13.73 30.96 0.27
CA THR A 43 12.42 31.60 0.18
C THR A 43 11.41 30.54 0.67
N THR A 44 11.11 30.58 1.96
CA THR A 44 10.04 29.76 2.53
C THR A 44 8.74 30.27 1.93
N ILE A 45 8.16 29.53 1.01
CA ILE A 45 6.82 29.77 0.50
C ILE A 45 5.87 29.39 1.65
N ASP A 46 5.20 30.38 2.24
CA ASP A 46 4.26 30.16 3.37
C ASP A 46 3.16 29.11 3.04
N GLY A 47 2.88 28.84 1.77
CA GLY A 47 1.93 27.83 1.32
C GLY A 47 2.51 26.38 1.26
N GLY A 48 3.82 26.23 1.15
CA GLY A 48 4.43 24.89 1.01
C GLY A 48 4.35 24.05 2.27
N ALA A 49 4.53 24.64 3.43
CA ALA A 49 4.47 23.92 4.71
C ALA A 49 3.04 23.47 5.06
N GLU A 50 2.03 24.28 4.73
CA GLU A 50 0.62 23.93 4.94
C GLU A 50 0.20 22.79 3.98
N PHE A 51 0.59 22.88 2.71
CA PHE A 51 0.38 21.82 1.72
C PHE A 51 1.03 20.50 2.16
N ALA A 52 2.32 20.50 2.51
CA ALA A 52 3.04 19.31 2.94
C ALA A 52 2.40 18.68 4.18
N SER A 53 1.99 19.48 5.17
CA SER A 53 1.30 18.99 6.38
C SER A 53 -0.04 18.34 6.04
N THR A 54 -0.85 18.97 5.17
CA THR A 54 -2.15 18.43 4.78
C THR A 54 -1.99 17.15 3.98
N LEU A 55 -1.07 17.12 3.01
CA LEU A 55 -0.79 15.93 2.23
C LEU A 55 -0.31 14.77 3.11
N ASN A 56 0.55 15.05 4.09
CA ASN A 56 1.04 14.06 5.03
C ASN A 56 -0.09 13.45 5.87
N GLU A 57 -1.05 14.27 6.35
CA GLU A 57 -2.24 13.78 7.06
C GLU A 57 -3.13 12.91 6.17
N LEU A 58 -3.27 13.26 4.88
CA LEU A 58 -4.02 12.46 3.91
C LEU A 58 -3.33 11.11 3.67
N CYS A 59 -2.02 11.10 3.49
CA CYS A 59 -1.26 9.85 3.32
C CYS A 59 -1.39 8.96 4.56
N ALA A 60 -1.21 9.49 5.76
CA ALA A 60 -1.36 8.72 6.99
C ALA A 60 -2.77 8.12 7.14
N THR A 61 -3.81 8.87 6.76
CA THR A 61 -5.20 8.40 6.80
C THR A 61 -5.44 7.32 5.75
N GLY A 62 -4.99 7.54 4.52
CA GLY A 62 -5.10 6.58 3.42
C GLY A 62 -4.39 5.27 3.76
N GLN A 63 -3.17 5.34 4.29
CA GLN A 63 -2.41 4.18 4.75
C GLN A 63 -3.18 3.38 5.81
N ALA A 64 -3.67 4.03 6.86
CA ALA A 64 -4.41 3.34 7.92
C ALA A 64 -5.67 2.63 7.39
N THR A 65 -6.33 3.20 6.39
CA THR A 65 -7.51 2.59 5.77
C THR A 65 -7.13 1.40 4.89
N THR A 66 -6.09 1.53 4.08
CA THR A 66 -5.61 0.42 3.22
C THR A 66 -5.02 -0.72 4.03
N ASP A 67 -4.35 -0.45 5.15
CA ASP A 67 -3.83 -1.47 6.06
C ASP A 67 -4.96 -2.29 6.68
N ALA A 68 -6.01 -1.62 7.19
CA ALA A 68 -7.16 -2.30 7.76
C ALA A 68 -7.87 -3.20 6.72
N ALA A 69 -8.10 -2.67 5.51
CA ALA A 69 -8.70 -3.45 4.42
C ALA A 69 -7.78 -4.60 3.94
N GLY A 70 -6.46 -4.40 3.98
CA GLY A 70 -5.47 -5.43 3.68
C GLY A 70 -5.48 -6.59 4.68
N GLU A 71 -5.65 -6.30 5.99
CA GLU A 71 -5.81 -7.33 7.04
C GLU A 71 -7.11 -8.12 6.84
N ASP A 72 -8.20 -7.45 6.48
CA ASP A 72 -9.47 -8.10 6.19
C ASP A 72 -9.37 -8.99 4.94
N LEU A 73 -8.71 -8.54 3.88
CA LEU A 73 -8.44 -9.33 2.68
C LEU A 73 -7.60 -10.56 3.00
N GLN A 74 -6.53 -10.41 3.78
CA GLN A 74 -5.70 -11.55 4.19
C GLN A 74 -6.53 -12.57 4.96
N THR A 75 -7.38 -12.13 5.88
CA THR A 75 -8.28 -13.00 6.65
C THR A 75 -9.24 -13.75 5.74
N ALA A 76 -9.87 -13.06 4.79
CA ALA A 76 -10.79 -13.67 3.83
C ALA A 76 -10.09 -14.72 2.94
N LEU A 77 -8.86 -14.46 2.49
CA LEU A 77 -8.07 -15.41 1.70
C LEU A 77 -7.68 -16.67 2.49
N ASP A 78 -7.36 -16.53 3.78
CA ASP A 78 -7.07 -17.65 4.67
C ASP A 78 -8.33 -18.51 4.90
N GLU A 79 -9.48 -17.87 5.10
CA GLU A 79 -10.77 -18.55 5.21
C GLU A 79 -11.16 -19.26 3.91
N LEU A 80 -10.94 -18.65 2.75
CA LEU A 80 -11.15 -19.23 1.43
C LEU A 80 -10.34 -20.52 1.25
N THR A 81 -9.05 -20.47 1.60
CA THR A 81 -8.14 -21.61 1.54
C THR A 81 -8.63 -22.75 2.46
N SER A 82 -9.05 -22.42 3.68
CA SER A 82 -9.57 -23.37 4.65
C SER A 82 -10.88 -24.02 4.21
N ALA A 83 -11.79 -23.20 3.64
CA ALA A 83 -13.08 -23.66 3.14
C ALA A 83 -12.93 -24.58 1.92
N ASP A 84 -12.00 -24.28 0.99
CA ASP A 84 -11.70 -25.17 -0.14
C ASP A 84 -11.12 -26.51 0.34
N ALA A 85 -10.16 -26.48 1.26
CA ALA A 85 -9.55 -27.70 1.81
C ALA A 85 -10.56 -28.60 2.55
N SER A 86 -11.56 -28.02 3.22
CA SER A 86 -12.62 -28.76 3.92
C SER A 86 -13.75 -29.22 2.98
N GLY A 87 -13.87 -28.60 1.80
CA GLY A 87 -14.97 -28.80 0.86
C GLY A 87 -16.28 -28.16 1.32
N ASP A 88 -16.23 -27.22 2.25
CA ASP A 88 -17.39 -26.45 2.73
C ASP A 88 -17.74 -25.35 1.72
N THR A 89 -18.70 -25.64 0.85
CA THR A 89 -19.11 -24.71 -0.20
C THR A 89 -19.76 -23.44 0.36
N ALA A 90 -20.41 -23.51 1.52
CA ALA A 90 -21.06 -22.33 2.09
C ALA A 90 -20.01 -21.38 2.68
N ALA A 91 -19.02 -21.91 3.41
CA ALA A 91 -17.90 -21.15 3.91
C ALA A 91 -17.04 -20.56 2.75
N TYR A 92 -16.83 -21.35 1.69
CA TYR A 92 -16.12 -20.88 0.51
C TYR A 92 -16.79 -19.66 -0.15
N THR A 93 -18.12 -19.73 -0.33
CA THR A 93 -18.85 -18.60 -0.91
C THR A 93 -18.81 -17.36 -0.02
N ALA A 94 -18.94 -17.54 1.30
CA ALA A 94 -18.85 -16.42 2.24
C ALA A 94 -17.45 -15.75 2.20
N ALA A 95 -16.39 -16.56 2.18
CA ALA A 95 -15.03 -16.04 2.11
C ALA A 95 -14.71 -15.33 0.77
N LEU A 96 -15.35 -15.74 -0.34
CA LEU A 96 -15.26 -15.00 -1.62
C LEU A 96 -15.94 -13.64 -1.50
N ASP A 97 -17.15 -13.57 -0.93
CA ASP A 97 -17.88 -12.32 -0.73
C ASP A 97 -17.10 -11.37 0.20
N ASP A 98 -16.47 -11.92 1.26
CA ASP A 98 -15.64 -11.14 2.19
C ASP A 98 -14.35 -10.64 1.50
N ALA A 99 -13.69 -11.45 0.67
CA ALA A 99 -12.51 -11.04 -0.09
C ALA A 99 -12.83 -9.98 -1.16
N GLU A 100 -13.99 -10.08 -1.84
CA GLU A 100 -14.48 -9.06 -2.77
C GLU A 100 -14.72 -7.75 -2.03
N THR A 101 -15.39 -7.79 -0.88
CA THR A 101 -15.65 -6.60 -0.06
C THR A 101 -14.35 -5.94 0.41
N ALA A 102 -13.40 -6.70 0.93
CA ALA A 102 -12.13 -6.16 1.38
C ALA A 102 -11.32 -5.51 0.24
N THR A 103 -11.35 -6.08 -0.96
CA THR A 103 -10.72 -5.45 -2.15
C THR A 103 -11.44 -4.18 -2.58
N GLU A 104 -12.77 -4.11 -2.48
CA GLU A 104 -13.54 -2.88 -2.73
C GLU A 104 -13.19 -1.78 -1.71
N ASP A 105 -12.98 -2.13 -0.45
CA ASP A 105 -12.57 -1.17 0.58
C ASP A 105 -11.16 -0.59 0.31
N VAL A 106 -10.22 -1.40 -0.17
CA VAL A 106 -8.89 -0.90 -0.63
C VAL A 106 -9.05 0.07 -1.81
N ILE A 107 -9.86 -0.29 -2.82
CA ILE A 107 -10.12 0.57 -3.99
C ILE A 107 -10.76 1.89 -3.55
N GLY A 108 -11.76 1.83 -2.66
CA GLY A 108 -12.40 3.01 -2.09
C GLY A 108 -11.44 3.93 -1.37
N ALA A 109 -10.47 3.38 -0.61
CA ALA A 109 -9.45 4.18 0.05
C ALA A 109 -8.55 4.93 -0.95
N PHE A 110 -8.19 4.32 -2.08
CA PHE A 110 -7.45 5.01 -3.14
C PHE A 110 -8.29 6.11 -3.81
N GLU A 111 -9.56 5.85 -4.10
CA GLU A 111 -10.47 6.83 -4.69
C GLU A 111 -10.66 8.05 -3.78
N ASP A 112 -10.87 7.82 -2.49
CA ASP A 112 -11.03 8.87 -1.49
C ASP A 112 -9.77 9.72 -1.38
N PHE A 113 -8.59 9.08 -1.32
CA PHE A 113 -7.30 9.78 -1.31
C PHE A 113 -7.11 10.67 -2.55
N LEU A 114 -7.31 10.12 -3.75
CA LEU A 114 -7.17 10.87 -5.01
C LEU A 114 -8.15 12.04 -5.09
N ALA A 115 -9.40 11.85 -4.62
CA ALA A 115 -10.42 12.89 -4.61
C ALA A 115 -10.09 14.03 -3.61
N GLU A 116 -9.41 13.74 -2.50
CA GLU A 116 -8.97 14.74 -1.54
C GLU A 116 -7.72 15.48 -2.02
N VAL A 117 -6.78 14.78 -2.64
CA VAL A 117 -5.58 15.39 -3.26
C VAL A 117 -5.94 16.40 -4.35
N ASP A 118 -6.95 16.11 -5.16
CA ASP A 118 -7.47 17.01 -6.21
C ASP A 118 -7.98 18.35 -5.67
N GLN A 119 -8.27 18.43 -4.37
CA GLN A 119 -8.77 19.65 -3.72
C GLN A 119 -7.64 20.50 -3.11
N LEU A 120 -6.41 20.02 -3.11
CA LEU A 120 -5.28 20.73 -2.54
C LEU A 120 -4.82 21.88 -3.42
N ASP A 121 -4.39 22.95 -2.77
CA ASP A 121 -3.79 24.10 -3.44
C ASP A 121 -2.28 23.82 -3.63
N VAL A 122 -1.93 23.24 -4.76
CA VAL A 122 -0.60 22.64 -5.01
C VAL A 122 0.42 23.71 -5.40
N PRO A 123 1.53 23.86 -4.67
CA PRO A 123 2.62 24.73 -5.09
C PRO A 123 3.20 24.29 -6.46
N ALA A 124 3.61 25.26 -7.29
CA ALA A 124 4.04 24.95 -8.66
C ALA A 124 5.31 24.08 -8.73
N ASP A 125 6.14 24.11 -7.70
CA ASP A 125 7.35 23.29 -7.55
C ASP A 125 7.07 21.89 -7.01
N ALA A 126 5.90 21.66 -6.40
CA ALA A 126 5.44 20.36 -5.92
C ALA A 126 4.66 19.55 -6.98
N GLN A 127 4.16 20.22 -8.03
CA GLN A 127 3.22 19.62 -8.98
C GLN A 127 3.72 18.31 -9.60
N THR A 128 4.98 18.26 -10.06
CA THR A 128 5.50 17.06 -10.72
C THR A 128 5.60 15.88 -9.77
N ALA A 129 6.06 16.09 -8.54
CA ALA A 129 6.15 15.03 -7.55
C ALA A 129 4.77 14.54 -7.12
N LEU A 130 3.78 15.45 -7.03
CA LEU A 130 2.41 15.05 -6.74
C LEU A 130 1.78 14.26 -7.89
N ASP A 131 2.04 14.65 -9.15
CA ASP A 131 1.59 13.91 -10.32
C ASP A 131 2.20 12.48 -10.34
N ASP A 132 3.47 12.31 -9.96
CA ASP A 132 4.13 11.01 -9.87
C ASP A 132 3.50 10.16 -8.74
N LEU A 133 3.26 10.75 -7.57
CA LEU A 133 2.60 10.07 -6.44
C LEU A 133 1.19 9.60 -6.83
N THR A 134 0.37 10.49 -7.38
CA THR A 134 -1.01 10.13 -7.78
C THR A 134 -1.04 9.08 -8.87
N ALA A 135 -0.13 9.14 -9.85
CA ALA A 135 0.00 8.12 -10.89
C ALA A 135 0.37 6.74 -10.30
N SER A 136 1.21 6.68 -9.26
CA SER A 136 1.54 5.43 -8.58
C SER A 136 0.32 4.82 -7.87
N ILE A 137 -0.51 5.65 -7.25
CA ILE A 137 -1.75 5.23 -6.58
C ILE A 137 -2.80 4.78 -7.59
N GLU A 138 -3.00 5.51 -8.69
CA GLU A 138 -3.89 5.10 -9.79
C GLU A 138 -3.48 3.73 -10.37
N GLN A 139 -2.19 3.49 -10.50
CA GLN A 139 -1.71 2.18 -10.97
C GLN A 139 -1.97 1.07 -9.96
N ARG A 140 -1.79 1.32 -8.65
CA ARG A 140 -2.16 0.36 -7.60
C ARG A 140 -3.65 0.06 -7.61
N GLN A 141 -4.47 1.09 -7.75
CA GLN A 141 -5.92 0.96 -7.86
C GLN A 141 -6.29 0.03 -9.02
N ALA A 142 -5.75 0.27 -10.22
CA ALA A 142 -6.04 -0.56 -11.38
C ALA A 142 -5.65 -2.04 -11.19
N LEU A 143 -4.49 -2.29 -10.56
CA LEU A 143 -4.06 -3.67 -10.25
C LEU A 143 -4.96 -4.33 -9.18
N THR A 144 -5.46 -3.56 -8.22
CA THR A 144 -6.40 -4.05 -7.20
C THR A 144 -7.78 -4.32 -7.82
N GLU A 145 -8.22 -3.53 -8.80
CA GLU A 145 -9.43 -3.80 -9.58
C GLU A 145 -9.34 -5.11 -10.35
N ASP A 146 -8.20 -5.39 -11.00
CA ASP A 146 -7.97 -6.67 -11.67
C ASP A 146 -8.04 -7.86 -10.68
N LEU A 147 -7.52 -7.68 -9.46
CA LEU A 147 -7.60 -8.69 -8.40
C LEU A 147 -9.05 -8.91 -7.94
N ARG A 148 -9.82 -7.85 -7.70
CA ARG A 148 -11.24 -7.91 -7.36
C ARG A 148 -12.04 -8.64 -8.44
N ASP A 149 -11.82 -8.29 -9.71
CA ASP A 149 -12.54 -8.89 -10.82
C ASP A 149 -12.27 -10.40 -10.94
N ALA A 150 -11.04 -10.83 -10.63
CA ALA A 150 -10.67 -12.24 -10.57
C ALA A 150 -11.35 -12.97 -9.41
N ILE A 151 -11.46 -12.34 -8.24
CA ILE A 151 -12.17 -12.87 -7.06
C ILE A 151 -13.66 -13.00 -7.38
N ALA A 152 -14.30 -11.95 -7.89
CA ALA A 152 -15.71 -11.93 -8.25
C ALA A 152 -16.07 -12.97 -9.33
N ALA A 153 -15.13 -13.28 -10.23
CA ALA A 153 -15.29 -14.30 -11.26
C ALA A 153 -15.05 -15.74 -10.75
N ASP A 154 -14.57 -15.94 -9.51
CA ASP A 154 -14.09 -17.23 -8.98
C ASP A 154 -13.07 -17.88 -9.95
N ASP A 155 -12.15 -17.08 -10.51
CA ASP A 155 -11.14 -17.50 -11.49
C ASP A 155 -9.74 -17.51 -10.84
N GLY A 156 -9.30 -18.70 -10.41
CA GLY A 156 -8.01 -18.87 -9.74
C GLY A 156 -6.80 -18.58 -10.61
N ASP A 157 -6.89 -18.73 -11.95
CA ASP A 157 -5.79 -18.39 -12.85
C ASP A 157 -5.70 -16.87 -13.02
N ALA A 158 -6.83 -16.18 -13.16
CA ALA A 158 -6.89 -14.73 -13.20
C ALA A 158 -6.42 -14.13 -11.86
N PHE A 159 -6.87 -14.67 -10.72
CA PHE A 159 -6.40 -14.26 -9.39
C PHE A 159 -4.88 -14.37 -9.25
N THR A 160 -4.30 -15.50 -9.62
CA THR A 160 -2.84 -15.70 -9.54
C THR A 160 -2.09 -14.69 -10.40
N ASN A 161 -2.59 -14.40 -11.61
CA ASN A 161 -1.97 -13.43 -12.50
C ASN A 161 -2.08 -12.00 -11.96
N ALA A 162 -3.26 -11.58 -11.46
CA ALA A 162 -3.47 -10.26 -10.89
C ALA A 162 -2.63 -10.05 -9.63
N PHE A 163 -2.59 -11.05 -8.75
CA PHE A 163 -1.79 -11.01 -7.52
C PHE A 163 -0.29 -10.89 -7.82
N ASN A 164 0.23 -11.67 -8.77
CA ASN A 164 1.62 -11.57 -9.17
C ASN A 164 1.93 -10.21 -9.82
N ALA A 165 1.03 -9.68 -10.65
CA ALA A 165 1.20 -8.37 -11.26
C ALA A 165 1.27 -7.25 -10.22
N LEU A 166 0.43 -7.32 -9.18
CA LEU A 166 0.47 -6.39 -8.06
C LEU A 166 1.80 -6.50 -7.28
N GLN A 167 2.25 -7.72 -6.98
CA GLN A 167 3.53 -7.92 -6.30
C GLN A 167 4.73 -7.45 -7.13
N ASP A 168 4.74 -7.73 -8.43
CA ASP A 168 5.83 -7.33 -9.32
C ASP A 168 5.91 -5.80 -9.47
N ALA A 169 4.77 -5.11 -9.43
CA ALA A 169 4.70 -3.66 -9.53
C ALA A 169 5.06 -2.94 -8.21
N ASN A 170 4.83 -3.56 -7.06
CA ASN A 170 4.97 -2.90 -5.76
C ASN A 170 6.33 -2.23 -5.56
N ALA A 171 7.43 -2.92 -5.83
CA ALA A 171 8.77 -2.35 -5.61
C ALA A 171 9.06 -1.10 -6.45
N GLU A 172 8.52 -1.01 -7.67
CA GLU A 172 8.65 0.17 -8.52
C GLU A 172 7.73 1.30 -8.05
N LEU A 173 6.50 0.97 -7.66
CA LEU A 173 5.51 1.93 -7.16
C LEU A 173 5.92 2.49 -5.80
N ASP A 174 6.51 1.67 -4.93
CA ASP A 174 7.10 2.11 -3.65
C ASP A 174 8.22 3.12 -3.89
N GLN A 175 9.14 2.83 -4.82
CA GLN A 175 10.22 3.76 -5.15
C GLN A 175 9.70 5.10 -5.68
N ILE A 176 8.66 5.09 -6.52
CA ILE A 176 8.03 6.32 -7.03
C ILE A 176 7.41 7.11 -5.87
N ALA A 177 6.69 6.44 -4.98
CA ALA A 177 6.07 7.07 -3.81
C ALA A 177 7.13 7.68 -2.87
N ASP A 178 8.22 6.97 -2.60
CA ASP A 178 9.33 7.42 -1.74
C ASP A 178 10.02 8.66 -2.32
N ASP A 179 10.34 8.62 -3.62
CA ASP A 179 10.98 9.74 -4.31
C ASP A 179 10.05 10.98 -4.32
N ALA A 180 8.75 10.79 -4.55
CA ALA A 180 7.76 11.85 -4.49
C ALA A 180 7.59 12.41 -3.07
N ALA A 181 7.45 11.55 -2.07
CA ALA A 181 7.31 11.93 -0.68
C ALA A 181 8.48 12.79 -0.17
N ALA A 182 9.69 12.44 -0.58
CA ALA A 182 10.90 13.20 -0.24
C ALA A 182 10.89 14.63 -0.85
N VAL A 183 10.40 14.79 -2.07
CA VAL A 183 10.28 16.11 -2.74
C VAL A 183 9.15 16.93 -2.11
N LEU A 184 8.04 16.28 -1.74
CA LEU A 184 6.84 16.90 -1.19
C LEU A 184 6.96 17.26 0.30
N ASP A 185 8.05 16.85 0.96
CA ASP A 185 8.23 16.94 2.43
C ASP A 185 7.06 16.29 3.21
N ALA A 186 6.59 15.13 2.68
CA ALA A 186 5.46 14.38 3.19
C ALA A 186 5.87 12.92 3.50
N PRO A 187 6.60 12.68 4.58
CA PRO A 187 7.18 11.37 4.89
C PRO A 187 6.14 10.25 5.09
N ASP A 188 4.92 10.57 5.50
CA ASP A 188 3.85 9.57 5.64
C ASP A 188 3.30 9.12 4.28
N CYS A 189 3.70 9.75 3.17
CA CYS A 189 3.41 9.29 1.81
C CYS A 189 4.44 8.27 1.28
N ALA A 190 5.57 8.11 1.98
CA ALA A 190 6.55 7.11 1.61
C ALA A 190 6.07 5.70 1.94
N SER A 191 6.53 4.72 1.17
CA SER A 191 6.33 3.32 1.52
C SER A 191 7.00 3.03 2.87
N GLN A 192 6.29 2.34 3.74
CA GLN A 192 6.84 1.92 5.02
C GLN A 192 7.72 0.69 4.77
N ASP A 193 9.03 0.86 4.75
CA ASP A 193 9.96 -0.26 4.78
C ASP A 193 9.72 -1.05 6.07
N ASP A 194 9.03 -2.17 5.98
CA ASP A 194 9.04 -3.19 7.03
C ASP A 194 10.49 -3.60 7.24
N GLY A 195 11.17 -3.03 8.21
CA GLY A 195 12.58 -3.28 8.53
C GLY A 195 12.98 -4.75 8.73
N SER A 196 12.41 -5.63 7.92
CA SER A 196 12.76 -7.04 7.74
C SER A 196 13.98 -7.18 6.81
N SER A 197 14.97 -6.30 6.96
CA SER A 197 16.33 -6.61 6.52
C SER A 197 16.79 -7.76 7.39
N ASP A 198 16.41 -8.97 6.99
CA ASP A 198 16.98 -10.22 7.47
C ASP A 198 18.50 -10.16 7.22
N THR A 199 19.21 -9.57 8.17
CA THR A 199 20.65 -9.79 8.31
C THR A 199 20.80 -11.28 8.59
N THR A 200 20.86 -12.08 7.53
CA THR A 200 21.47 -13.40 7.59
C THR A 200 22.88 -13.24 8.09
N ASP A 201 22.99 -13.24 9.42
CA ASP A 201 24.26 -13.44 10.13
C ASP A 201 24.78 -14.82 9.73
N THR A 202 25.59 -14.83 8.69
CA THR A 202 26.36 -16.01 8.27
C THR A 202 27.47 -16.20 9.28
N THR A 203 27.14 -16.72 10.46
CA THR A 203 28.14 -17.21 11.40
C THR A 203 28.66 -18.54 10.84
N SER A 204 29.79 -18.45 10.16
CA SER A 204 30.64 -19.59 9.79
C SER A 204 31.09 -20.35 11.02
N PHE A 205 30.83 -21.67 11.04
CA PHE A 205 31.61 -22.62 11.82
C PHE A 205 32.29 -23.59 10.87
#